data_91455c58dc54b684c2e629ad0f75b2ea
#
_entry.id   91455c58dc54b684c2e629ad0f75b2ea
#
_cell.length_a   1.000
_cell.length_b   1.000
_cell.length_c   1.000
_cell.angle_alpha   90.00
_cell.angle_beta   90.00
_cell.angle_gamma   90.00
#
_symmetry.space_group_name_H-M   'P 1'
#
loop_
_entity.id
_entity.type
_entity.pdbx_description
1 polymer ?
#
loop_
_entity_poly.entity_id
_entity_poly.type
_entity_poly.pdbx_seq_one_letter_code
_entity_poly.pdbx_strand_id
1 'polypeptide(L)'
;MADVNIFIDGKALSVPAGTTVLEAARANGIRIPTLCFLKELDPRASCRMCVVEIEGARTFQHACATRVREGMVVHTDTEAVRESRKLTLELLLSNHAVDCHHCLRIGSSRCDDLDPKFCEMCFFCDCVKDGFCELQALAREYKVDVLPFSQKHNTYPLDDSTVIVRNPNKCIKCRRCVDVCGKVQTVHNLAASGRGSELLIGPAFGRSMAESGCIGCGRCVEVCPTGAIHAMEHKDELVYYAHRDGLKTAALVDADVIPELERVLKLQPGSVTPEQIAGSLKKIGIDEVYDAAGAEKAAEAEAEALLAEKLEGQRPVILTNSFAAKAFLEKNFPERKESFVFYGSAVAQFGSALRGQADRLFAVTPVGNDASETEKTHPVDITVNPRELARIMIRTGSEPNPKRTAELKPLPAPQSSGKYGKLLEKASWSMDRDGMPERFLIGELKCVICRNLGQARAVLESGERFDAVRVIG
;
A
#
# COMPACT_ATOMS: atom_id res chain seq x y z
N MET A 1 -10.78 15.32 28.29
CA MET A 1 -11.69 16.23 27.54
C MET A 1 -13.11 15.84 27.92
N ALA A 2 -14.03 16.79 28.06
CA ALA A 2 -15.42 16.45 28.36
C ALA A 2 -16.06 15.75 27.16
N ASP A 3 -16.93 14.78 27.40
CA ASP A 3 -17.71 14.14 26.35
C ASP A 3 -18.90 15.02 25.96
N VAL A 4 -19.32 14.92 24.71
CA VAL A 4 -20.51 15.59 24.16
C VAL A 4 -21.51 14.53 23.67
N ASN A 5 -22.79 14.82 23.84
CA ASN A 5 -23.87 13.94 23.43
C ASN A 5 -24.37 14.40 22.05
N ILE A 6 -24.45 13.47 21.13
CA ILE A 6 -24.91 13.70 19.76
C ILE A 6 -25.85 12.57 19.33
N PHE A 7 -26.57 12.79 18.25
CA PHE A 7 -27.40 11.78 17.60
C PHE A 7 -26.91 11.56 16.16
N ILE A 8 -26.66 10.31 15.79
CA ILE A 8 -26.37 9.95 14.39
C ILE A 8 -27.39 8.90 13.97
N ASP A 9 -28.19 9.20 12.95
CA ASP A 9 -29.27 8.36 12.43
C ASP A 9 -30.21 7.85 13.55
N GLY A 10 -30.56 8.73 14.47
CA GLY A 10 -31.42 8.44 15.64
C GLY A 10 -30.73 7.72 16.79
N LYS A 11 -29.47 7.30 16.68
CA LYS A 11 -28.70 6.68 17.73
C LYS A 11 -28.02 7.73 18.61
N ALA A 12 -28.30 7.72 19.91
CA ALA A 12 -27.64 8.57 20.87
C ALA A 12 -26.21 8.08 21.14
N LEU A 13 -25.24 8.96 21.07
CA LEU A 13 -23.80 8.68 21.22
C LEU A 13 -23.16 9.69 22.17
N SER A 14 -22.30 9.24 23.05
CA SER A 14 -21.42 10.07 23.87
C SER A 14 -19.99 9.94 23.32
N VAL A 15 -19.39 11.02 22.91
CA VAL A 15 -18.09 11.03 22.23
C VAL A 15 -17.21 12.17 22.73
N PRO A 16 -15.88 12.04 22.72
CA PRO A 16 -14.98 13.09 23.18
C PRO A 16 -15.17 14.39 22.39
N ALA A 17 -15.19 15.52 23.08
CA ALA A 17 -15.21 16.84 22.42
C ALA A 17 -14.03 17.01 21.48
N GLY A 18 -14.28 17.55 20.29
CA GLY A 18 -13.27 17.73 19.25
C GLY A 18 -13.17 16.59 18.25
N THR A 19 -13.81 15.44 18.49
CA THR A 19 -13.98 14.34 17.52
C THR A 19 -14.74 14.86 16.28
N THR A 20 -14.41 14.35 15.10
CA THR A 20 -15.19 14.64 13.89
C THR A 20 -16.43 13.75 13.79
N VAL A 21 -17.45 14.21 13.06
CA VAL A 21 -18.65 13.38 12.79
C VAL A 21 -18.29 12.05 12.16
N LEU A 22 -17.28 12.02 11.26
CA LEU A 22 -16.82 10.80 10.62
C LEU A 22 -16.20 9.81 11.62
N GLU A 23 -15.36 10.31 12.54
CA GLU A 23 -14.71 9.48 13.56
C GLU A 23 -15.75 8.95 14.56
N ALA A 24 -16.67 9.80 15.01
CA ALA A 24 -17.78 9.41 15.88
C ALA A 24 -18.65 8.32 15.23
N ALA A 25 -19.00 8.47 13.96
CA ALA A 25 -19.76 7.49 13.20
C ALA A 25 -19.02 6.15 13.10
N ARG A 26 -17.73 6.16 12.68
CA ARG A 26 -16.90 4.96 12.52
C ARG A 26 -16.70 4.20 13.83
N ALA A 27 -16.44 4.91 14.92
CA ALA A 27 -16.29 4.30 16.25
C ALA A 27 -17.56 3.56 16.71
N ASN A 28 -18.71 3.92 16.17
CA ASN A 28 -20.01 3.34 16.48
C ASN A 28 -20.58 2.43 15.36
N GLY A 29 -19.75 2.01 14.40
CA GLY A 29 -20.14 1.11 13.32
C GLY A 29 -21.02 1.72 12.25
N ILE A 30 -21.15 3.08 12.21
CA ILE A 30 -21.92 3.79 11.20
C ILE A 30 -21.00 4.14 10.04
N ARG A 31 -21.32 3.64 8.84
CA ARG A 31 -20.48 3.82 7.66
C ARG A 31 -20.80 5.13 6.95
N ILE A 32 -19.82 6.01 6.84
CA ILE A 32 -19.84 7.20 5.99
C ILE A 32 -18.74 7.04 4.92
N PRO A 33 -19.06 7.06 3.62
CA PRO A 33 -18.09 6.85 2.55
C PRO A 33 -17.10 8.00 2.43
N THR A 34 -15.86 7.69 2.05
CA THR A 34 -14.79 8.68 1.85
C THR A 34 -13.89 8.25 0.68
N LEU A 35 -13.24 9.21 0.00
CA LEU A 35 -12.21 8.95 -1.02
C LEU A 35 -10.90 9.73 -0.76
N CYS A 36 -10.96 10.83 -0.01
CA CYS A 36 -9.76 11.65 0.26
C CYS A 36 -9.27 11.58 1.71
N PHE A 37 -10.03 10.97 2.61
CA PHE A 37 -9.71 10.91 4.04
C PHE A 37 -8.67 9.84 4.34
N LEU A 38 -7.67 10.22 5.12
CA LEU A 38 -6.72 9.35 5.81
C LEU A 38 -6.81 9.66 7.30
N LYS A 39 -6.97 8.62 8.14
CA LYS A 39 -7.27 8.77 9.57
C LYS A 39 -6.20 9.55 10.32
N GLU A 40 -4.94 9.31 9.97
CA GLU A 40 -3.77 9.85 10.65
C GLU A 40 -3.33 11.23 10.14
N LEU A 41 -4.09 11.81 9.20
CA LEU A 41 -3.76 13.09 8.57
C LEU A 41 -4.94 14.04 8.58
N ASP A 42 -4.64 15.34 8.52
CA ASP A 42 -5.66 16.38 8.46
C ASP A 42 -6.65 16.17 7.31
N PRO A 43 -7.96 16.24 7.54
CA PRO A 43 -8.97 16.00 6.54
C PRO A 43 -8.93 17.06 5.43
N ARG A 44 -8.86 16.63 4.17
CA ARG A 44 -8.87 17.52 2.99
C ARG A 44 -10.26 18.02 2.60
N ALA A 45 -11.31 17.28 2.97
CA ALA A 45 -12.71 17.56 2.62
C ALA A 45 -12.95 17.84 1.12
N SER A 46 -12.12 17.29 0.22
CA SER A 46 -12.10 17.62 -1.21
C SER A 46 -13.01 16.73 -2.06
N CYS A 47 -13.15 15.44 -1.69
CA CYS A 47 -13.91 14.48 -2.50
C CYS A 47 -15.43 14.58 -2.32
N ARG A 48 -15.91 15.23 -1.30
CA ARG A 48 -17.33 15.42 -0.94
C ARG A 48 -18.16 14.14 -0.75
N MET A 49 -17.53 12.97 -0.72
CA MET A 49 -18.25 11.72 -0.48
C MET A 49 -18.77 11.58 0.95
N CYS A 50 -18.15 12.25 1.92
CA CYS A 50 -18.54 12.20 3.32
C CYS A 50 -19.60 13.25 3.73
N VAL A 51 -20.37 13.78 2.78
CA VAL A 51 -21.44 14.76 3.10
C VAL A 51 -22.52 14.11 3.94
N VAL A 52 -23.04 14.87 4.91
CA VAL A 52 -24.13 14.50 5.82
C VAL A 52 -25.06 15.69 6.01
N GLU A 53 -26.31 15.44 6.38
CA GLU A 53 -27.22 16.48 6.87
C GLU A 53 -27.03 16.65 8.39
N ILE A 54 -27.05 17.90 8.83
CA ILE A 54 -27.05 18.26 10.25
C ILE A 54 -28.26 19.15 10.48
N GLU A 55 -29.10 18.83 11.44
CA GLU A 55 -30.28 19.64 11.76
C GLU A 55 -29.88 21.08 12.08
N GLY A 56 -30.60 22.02 11.49
CA GLY A 56 -30.30 23.45 11.62
C GLY A 56 -29.21 23.98 10.68
N ALA A 57 -28.45 23.10 9.96
CA ALA A 57 -27.52 23.56 8.95
C ALA A 57 -28.21 23.84 7.61
N ARG A 58 -27.79 24.91 6.91
CA ARG A 58 -28.37 25.30 5.61
C ARG A 58 -27.85 24.45 4.43
N THR A 59 -26.74 23.76 4.61
CA THR A 59 -26.07 22.99 3.57
C THR A 59 -25.51 21.70 4.15
N PHE A 60 -25.29 20.72 3.29
CA PHE A 60 -24.56 19.51 3.67
C PHE A 60 -23.20 19.85 4.28
N GLN A 61 -22.84 19.11 5.31
CA GLN A 61 -21.55 19.25 6.00
C GLN A 61 -20.62 18.07 5.67
N HIS A 62 -19.33 18.32 5.70
CA HIS A 62 -18.32 17.27 5.46
C HIS A 62 -18.00 16.56 6.77
N ALA A 63 -18.52 15.36 6.96
CA ALA A 63 -18.33 14.59 8.20
C ALA A 63 -16.85 14.45 8.62
N CYS A 64 -15.93 14.36 7.67
CA CYS A 64 -14.49 14.23 7.95
C CYS A 64 -13.85 15.50 8.54
N ALA A 65 -14.46 16.67 8.39
CA ALA A 65 -13.91 17.95 8.85
C ALA A 65 -14.82 18.67 9.87
N THR A 66 -16.06 18.21 10.04
CA THR A 66 -17.01 18.81 10.97
C THR A 66 -16.85 18.19 12.35
N ARG A 67 -16.48 19.00 13.32
CA ARG A 67 -16.37 18.60 14.72
C ARG A 67 -17.75 18.50 15.37
N VAL A 68 -17.94 17.49 16.22
CA VAL A 68 -19.16 17.30 16.98
C VAL A 68 -19.39 18.42 18.02
N ARG A 69 -20.66 18.68 18.32
CA ARG A 69 -21.11 19.66 19.33
C ARG A 69 -22.25 19.04 20.12
N GLU A 70 -22.42 19.49 21.35
CA GLU A 70 -23.52 19.04 22.21
C GLU A 70 -24.89 19.20 21.52
N GLY A 71 -25.70 18.18 21.58
CA GLY A 71 -27.04 18.14 20.99
C GLY A 71 -27.09 18.05 19.47
N MET A 72 -25.93 17.85 18.78
CA MET A 72 -25.92 17.75 17.31
C MET A 72 -26.70 16.53 16.83
N VAL A 73 -27.60 16.73 15.87
CA VAL A 73 -28.36 15.66 15.19
C VAL A 73 -27.88 15.55 13.76
N VAL A 74 -27.40 14.36 13.39
CA VAL A 74 -26.76 14.05 12.09
C VAL A 74 -27.52 12.94 11.40
N HIS A 75 -27.82 13.15 10.11
CA HIS A 75 -28.40 12.14 9.23
C HIS A 75 -27.38 11.79 8.14
N THR A 76 -26.97 10.52 8.10
CA THR A 76 -25.88 10.10 7.23
C THR A 76 -26.34 9.52 5.90
N ASP A 77 -27.60 9.16 5.75
CA ASP A 77 -28.08 8.37 4.60
C ASP A 77 -29.51 8.76 4.16
N THR A 78 -29.82 10.07 4.11
CA THR A 78 -31.07 10.57 3.53
C THR A 78 -31.06 10.46 2.01
N GLU A 79 -32.23 10.54 1.37
CA GLU A 79 -32.33 10.55 -0.09
C GLU A 79 -31.48 11.67 -0.70
N ALA A 80 -31.58 12.89 -0.15
CA ALA A 80 -30.83 14.05 -0.61
C ALA A 80 -29.30 13.85 -0.46
N VAL A 81 -28.84 13.22 0.62
CA VAL A 81 -27.43 12.84 0.81
C VAL A 81 -26.99 11.81 -0.24
N ARG A 82 -27.82 10.80 -0.53
CA ARG A 82 -27.53 9.78 -1.56
C ARG A 82 -27.44 10.40 -2.94
N GLU A 83 -28.36 11.26 -3.31
CA GLU A 83 -28.33 11.99 -4.59
C GLU A 83 -27.10 12.87 -4.72
N SER A 84 -26.74 13.61 -3.68
CA SER A 84 -25.53 14.44 -3.66
C SER A 84 -24.26 13.63 -3.86
N ARG A 85 -24.17 12.45 -3.22
CA ARG A 85 -23.03 11.53 -3.39
C ARG A 85 -22.99 10.91 -4.78
N LYS A 86 -24.15 10.51 -5.33
CA LYS A 86 -24.26 9.99 -6.69
C LYS A 86 -23.78 11.03 -7.71
N LEU A 87 -24.27 12.26 -7.63
CA LEU A 87 -23.84 13.38 -8.47
C LEU A 87 -22.31 13.61 -8.36
N THR A 88 -21.77 13.54 -7.16
CA THR A 88 -20.33 13.66 -6.94
C THR A 88 -19.54 12.54 -7.64
N LEU A 89 -20.03 11.30 -7.58
CA LEU A 89 -19.40 10.17 -8.28
C LEU A 89 -19.47 10.33 -9.80
N GLU A 90 -20.61 10.76 -10.33
CA GLU A 90 -20.78 11.07 -11.75
C GLU A 90 -19.78 12.13 -12.24
N LEU A 91 -19.57 13.20 -11.45
CA LEU A 91 -18.56 14.23 -11.73
C LEU A 91 -17.14 13.70 -11.65
N LEU A 92 -16.81 12.84 -10.69
CA LEU A 92 -15.48 12.22 -10.57
C LEU A 92 -15.22 11.29 -11.76
N LEU A 93 -16.19 10.46 -12.13
CA LEU A 93 -16.08 9.51 -13.24
C LEU A 93 -16.03 10.21 -14.60
N SER A 94 -16.66 11.36 -14.76
CA SER A 94 -16.60 12.14 -16.01
C SER A 94 -15.18 12.63 -16.38
N ASN A 95 -14.26 12.66 -15.42
CA ASN A 95 -12.86 13.03 -15.62
C ASN A 95 -11.89 11.87 -15.35
N HIS A 96 -12.40 10.66 -15.17
CA HIS A 96 -11.60 9.47 -14.89
C HIS A 96 -11.56 8.58 -16.13
N ALA A 97 -10.36 8.15 -16.54
CA ALA A 97 -10.24 7.14 -17.59
C ALA A 97 -10.77 5.80 -17.07
N VAL A 98 -11.95 5.43 -17.53
CA VAL A 98 -12.66 4.23 -17.08
C VAL A 98 -12.24 3.03 -17.92
N ASP A 99 -11.04 2.49 -17.62
CA ASP A 99 -10.50 1.30 -18.30
C ASP A 99 -10.85 0.00 -17.55
N CYS A 100 -11.48 0.09 -16.39
CA CYS A 100 -11.88 -1.09 -15.61
C CYS A 100 -12.96 -1.92 -16.29
N HIS A 101 -13.67 -1.32 -17.26
CA HIS A 101 -14.67 -1.99 -18.09
C HIS A 101 -14.60 -1.43 -19.50
N HIS A 102 -14.14 -2.20 -20.45
CA HIS A 102 -14.30 -1.91 -21.88
C HIS A 102 -15.76 -2.06 -22.34
N CYS A 103 -16.66 -2.48 -21.49
CA CYS A 103 -18.08 -2.53 -21.78
C CYS A 103 -18.84 -1.40 -21.07
N LEU A 104 -19.96 -0.97 -21.67
CA LEU A 104 -20.86 0.07 -21.18
C LEU A 104 -21.57 -0.27 -19.84
N ARG A 105 -21.05 -1.20 -19.06
CA ARG A 105 -21.68 -1.73 -17.84
C ARG A 105 -21.03 -1.24 -16.55
N ILE A 106 -20.50 -0.04 -16.55
CA ILE A 106 -20.02 0.58 -15.30
C ILE A 106 -21.18 0.61 -14.29
N GLY A 107 -20.94 0.04 -13.12
CA GLY A 107 -21.97 -0.01 -12.07
C GLY A 107 -23.01 -1.14 -12.19
N SER A 108 -22.97 -1.94 -13.24
CA SER A 108 -23.80 -3.13 -13.35
C SER A 108 -23.28 -4.25 -12.46
N SER A 109 -24.09 -4.74 -11.53
CA SER A 109 -23.79 -5.91 -10.69
C SER A 109 -23.51 -7.18 -11.49
N ARG A 110 -23.87 -7.21 -12.75
CA ARG A 110 -23.73 -8.36 -13.62
C ARG A 110 -22.31 -8.70 -14.07
N CYS A 111 -21.34 -7.80 -13.89
CA CYS A 111 -19.92 -8.17 -14.13
C CYS A 111 -19.38 -9.13 -13.07
N ASP A 112 -19.92 -9.08 -11.84
CA ASP A 112 -19.55 -10.02 -10.78
C ASP A 112 -20.30 -11.38 -10.91
N ASP A 113 -21.43 -11.39 -11.64
CA ASP A 113 -22.30 -12.56 -11.85
C ASP A 113 -21.95 -13.35 -13.14
N LEU A 114 -21.12 -12.79 -14.03
CA LEU A 114 -20.72 -13.48 -15.25
C LEU A 114 -19.71 -14.57 -14.92
N ASP A 115 -20.06 -15.80 -15.30
CA ASP A 115 -19.11 -16.90 -15.27
C ASP A 115 -17.84 -16.48 -16.03
N PRO A 116 -16.68 -16.53 -15.39
CA PRO A 116 -15.39 -16.22 -16.00
C PRO A 116 -15.15 -16.83 -17.37
N LYS A 117 -15.74 -17.99 -17.63
CA LYS A 117 -15.62 -18.72 -18.91
C LYS A 117 -16.33 -18.04 -20.07
N PHE A 118 -17.26 -17.11 -19.83
CA PHE A 118 -18.07 -16.49 -20.87
C PHE A 118 -17.66 -15.06 -21.24
N CYS A 119 -16.74 -14.44 -20.49
CA CYS A 119 -16.32 -13.09 -20.77
C CYS A 119 -14.80 -12.95 -20.68
N GLU A 120 -14.09 -13.42 -21.70
CA GLU A 120 -12.63 -13.25 -21.83
C GLU A 120 -12.22 -11.78 -21.64
N MET A 121 -13.05 -10.83 -22.05
CA MET A 121 -12.78 -9.39 -21.91
C MET A 121 -12.94 -8.87 -20.48
N CYS A 122 -13.72 -9.50 -19.60
CA CYS A 122 -13.88 -9.08 -18.20
C CYS A 122 -12.68 -9.44 -17.34
N PHE A 123 -11.85 -10.39 -17.76
CA PHE A 123 -10.57 -10.73 -17.12
C PHE A 123 -9.43 -9.77 -17.50
N PHE A 124 -9.61 -9.03 -18.56
CA PHE A 124 -8.61 -8.13 -19.14
C PHE A 124 -8.96 -6.65 -18.92
N CYS A 125 -9.62 -6.33 -17.81
CA CYS A 125 -9.70 -4.94 -17.42
C CYS A 125 -8.27 -4.42 -17.23
N ASP A 126 -7.85 -3.47 -18.04
CA ASP A 126 -6.48 -2.93 -18.04
C ASP A 126 -6.17 -2.14 -16.77
N CYS A 127 -7.17 -1.89 -15.94
CA CYS A 127 -6.98 -1.19 -14.69
C CYS A 127 -6.41 -2.10 -13.61
N VAL A 128 -5.20 -1.83 -13.19
CA VAL A 128 -4.49 -2.54 -12.10
C VAL A 128 -5.24 -2.56 -10.76
N LYS A 129 -6.21 -1.67 -10.58
CA LYS A 129 -7.04 -1.56 -9.37
C LYS A 129 -8.44 -2.16 -9.54
N ASP A 130 -8.72 -2.84 -10.64
CA ASP A 130 -10.04 -3.45 -10.83
C ASP A 130 -10.36 -4.42 -9.68
N GLY A 131 -11.59 -4.35 -9.17
CA GLY A 131 -12.01 -5.07 -7.96
C GLY A 131 -11.57 -4.46 -6.61
N PHE A 132 -10.60 -3.54 -6.60
CA PHE A 132 -10.03 -2.90 -5.39
C PHE A 132 -10.11 -1.37 -5.42
N CYS A 133 -10.61 -0.80 -6.48
CA CYS A 133 -10.76 0.63 -6.64
C CYS A 133 -11.88 1.13 -5.72
N GLU A 134 -11.56 2.03 -4.79
CA GLU A 134 -12.57 2.63 -3.90
C GLU A 134 -13.62 3.43 -4.69
N LEU A 135 -13.21 4.07 -5.79
CA LEU A 135 -14.13 4.78 -6.68
C LEU A 135 -15.10 3.82 -7.37
N GLN A 136 -14.61 2.70 -7.89
CA GLN A 136 -15.43 1.67 -8.52
C GLN A 136 -16.43 1.06 -7.53
N ALA A 137 -15.99 0.75 -6.31
CA ALA A 137 -16.86 0.21 -5.27
C ALA A 137 -18.01 1.16 -4.94
N LEU A 138 -17.72 2.45 -4.80
CA LEU A 138 -18.75 3.47 -4.56
C LEU A 138 -19.66 3.68 -5.77
N ALA A 139 -19.12 3.67 -6.99
CA ALA A 139 -19.94 3.78 -8.21
C ALA A 139 -20.97 2.65 -8.30
N ARG A 140 -20.57 1.41 -7.96
CA ARG A 140 -21.48 0.26 -7.87
C ARG A 140 -22.52 0.43 -6.76
N GLU A 141 -22.09 0.84 -5.57
CA GLU A 141 -22.98 1.05 -4.41
C GLU A 141 -24.07 2.08 -4.69
N TYR A 142 -23.70 3.20 -5.32
CA TYR A 142 -24.62 4.28 -5.66
C TYR A 142 -25.30 4.13 -7.03
N LYS A 143 -25.12 2.98 -7.70
CA LYS A 143 -25.71 2.64 -9.00
C LYS A 143 -25.52 3.76 -10.03
N VAL A 144 -24.26 4.14 -10.26
CA VAL A 144 -23.89 5.10 -11.30
C VAL A 144 -23.84 4.38 -12.64
N ASP A 145 -24.96 4.34 -13.35
CA ASP A 145 -25.11 3.61 -14.60
C ASP A 145 -24.88 4.47 -15.85
N VAL A 146 -25.04 5.78 -15.71
CA VAL A 146 -24.92 6.76 -16.80
C VAL A 146 -24.02 7.90 -16.34
N LEU A 147 -23.16 8.38 -17.23
CA LEU A 147 -22.35 9.58 -17.00
C LEU A 147 -22.99 10.77 -17.75
N PRO A 148 -23.74 11.63 -17.06
CA PRO A 148 -24.49 12.70 -17.70
C PRO A 148 -23.62 13.88 -18.14
N PHE A 149 -22.37 13.92 -17.68
CA PHE A 149 -21.44 15.00 -17.98
C PHE A 149 -20.50 14.64 -19.13
N SER A 150 -20.37 15.55 -20.09
CA SER A 150 -19.40 15.40 -21.18
C SER A 150 -17.98 15.39 -20.61
N GLN A 151 -17.21 14.40 -21.01
CA GLN A 151 -15.82 14.24 -20.59
C GLN A 151 -14.94 15.26 -21.33
N LYS A 152 -14.27 16.12 -20.59
CA LYS A 152 -13.09 16.82 -21.07
C LYS A 152 -11.85 16.03 -20.61
N HIS A 153 -11.43 15.07 -21.43
CA HIS A 153 -10.20 14.34 -21.12
C HIS A 153 -8.99 15.19 -21.52
N ASN A 154 -8.32 15.76 -20.54
CA ASN A 154 -6.92 16.08 -20.72
C ASN A 154 -6.18 14.73 -20.72
N THR A 155 -5.65 14.34 -21.86
CA THR A 155 -4.84 13.14 -21.95
C THR A 155 -3.41 13.47 -21.51
N TYR A 156 -3.01 12.89 -20.40
CA TYR A 156 -1.66 13.00 -19.87
C TYR A 156 -0.87 11.74 -20.19
N PRO A 157 0.44 11.84 -20.45
CA PRO A 157 1.29 10.67 -20.64
C PRO A 157 1.35 9.83 -19.34
N LEU A 158 1.47 8.52 -19.54
CA LEU A 158 1.83 7.59 -18.48
C LEU A 158 3.27 7.88 -18.05
N ASP A 159 3.54 7.83 -16.77
CA ASP A 159 4.89 7.94 -16.22
C ASP A 159 5.24 6.62 -15.53
N ASP A 160 5.98 5.79 -16.24
CA ASP A 160 6.50 4.48 -15.85
C ASP A 160 8.03 4.50 -15.75
N SER A 161 8.58 5.68 -15.51
CA SER A 161 10.03 5.92 -15.47
C SER A 161 10.72 5.31 -14.25
N THR A 162 9.95 4.82 -13.26
CA THR A 162 10.44 4.10 -12.08
C THR A 162 9.55 2.90 -11.78
N VAL A 163 9.88 2.15 -10.74
CA VAL A 163 9.04 1.06 -10.19
C VAL A 163 7.64 1.50 -9.75
N ILE A 164 7.41 2.81 -9.64
CA ILE A 164 6.11 3.41 -9.35
C ILE A 164 5.57 4.03 -10.62
N VAL A 165 4.53 3.43 -11.15
CA VAL A 165 3.82 3.92 -12.35
C VAL A 165 2.76 4.93 -11.94
N ARG A 166 2.72 6.06 -12.63
CA ARG A 166 1.74 7.11 -12.44
C ARG A 166 0.90 7.34 -13.70
N ASN A 167 -0.40 7.12 -13.59
CA ASN A 167 -1.38 7.41 -14.62
C ASN A 167 -2.28 8.57 -14.21
N PRO A 168 -1.97 9.80 -14.62
CA PRO A 168 -2.75 10.98 -14.21
C PRO A 168 -4.20 10.95 -14.70
N ASN A 169 -4.52 10.19 -15.76
CA ASN A 169 -5.86 10.10 -16.33
C ASN A 169 -6.84 9.33 -15.41
N LYS A 170 -6.30 8.54 -14.47
CA LYS A 170 -7.06 7.82 -13.43
C LYS A 170 -7.08 8.54 -12.07
N CYS A 171 -6.54 9.77 -12.02
CA CYS A 171 -6.41 10.51 -10.78
C CYS A 171 -7.67 11.30 -10.43
N ILE A 172 -8.29 11.00 -9.28
CA ILE A 172 -9.43 11.76 -8.73
C ILE A 172 -9.02 12.98 -7.89
N LYS A 173 -7.75 13.33 -7.91
CA LYS A 173 -7.20 14.55 -7.26
C LYS A 173 -7.41 14.61 -5.74
N CYS A 174 -7.52 13.45 -5.08
CA CYS A 174 -7.78 13.31 -3.64
C CYS A 174 -6.60 13.74 -2.76
N ARG A 175 -5.38 13.81 -3.31
CA ARG A 175 -4.13 14.24 -2.65
C ARG A 175 -3.63 13.33 -1.52
N ARG A 176 -4.18 12.13 -1.30
CA ARG A 176 -3.65 11.19 -0.30
C ARG A 176 -2.16 10.92 -0.50
N CYS A 177 -1.74 10.68 -1.76
CA CYS A 177 -0.34 10.45 -2.12
C CYS A 177 0.57 11.66 -1.83
N VAL A 178 0.07 12.88 -2.00
CA VAL A 178 0.79 14.12 -1.66
C VAL A 178 1.02 14.19 -0.17
N ASP A 179 -0.03 13.93 0.62
CA ASP A 179 0.05 14.01 2.07
C ASP A 179 0.96 12.93 2.66
N VAL A 180 0.87 11.67 2.19
CA VAL A 180 1.76 10.63 2.69
C VAL A 180 3.21 10.88 2.29
N CYS A 181 3.47 11.33 1.06
CA CYS A 181 4.81 11.64 0.58
C CYS A 181 5.43 12.83 1.34
N GLY A 182 4.64 13.87 1.59
CA GLY A 182 5.14 15.08 2.22
C GLY A 182 5.11 15.01 3.76
N LYS A 183 3.98 14.63 4.36
CA LYS A 183 3.78 14.72 5.81
C LYS A 183 4.29 13.49 6.56
N VAL A 184 4.16 12.29 5.99
CA VAL A 184 4.57 11.04 6.66
C VAL A 184 6.00 10.66 6.29
N GLN A 185 6.30 10.58 5.00
CA GLN A 185 7.63 10.19 4.52
C GLN A 185 8.62 11.36 4.42
N THR A 186 8.15 12.59 4.51
CA THR A 186 8.97 13.83 4.44
C THR A 186 9.87 13.95 3.19
N VAL A 187 9.49 13.25 2.11
CA VAL A 187 10.21 13.24 0.82
C VAL A 187 9.78 14.42 -0.06
N HIS A 188 8.50 14.84 0.03
CA HIS A 188 7.91 15.95 -0.71
C HIS A 188 8.05 15.87 -2.23
N ASN A 189 8.09 14.66 -2.80
CA ASN A 189 8.22 14.49 -4.24
C ASN A 189 6.93 14.79 -5.01
N LEU A 190 5.78 14.48 -4.41
CA LEU A 190 4.47 14.69 -5.05
C LEU A 190 3.84 16.00 -4.58
N ALA A 191 3.31 16.75 -5.51
CA ALA A 191 2.62 18.00 -5.28
C ALA A 191 1.34 18.11 -6.13
N ALA A 192 0.50 19.08 -5.80
CA ALA A 192 -0.63 19.47 -6.63
C ALA A 192 -0.24 20.73 -7.41
N SER A 193 -0.22 20.69 -8.71
CA SER A 193 0.09 21.80 -9.62
C SER A 193 -1.11 22.14 -10.47
N GLY A 194 -1.20 23.38 -10.92
CA GLY A 194 -2.36 23.88 -11.66
C GLY A 194 -3.61 24.09 -10.80
N ARG A 195 -4.75 24.35 -11.46
CA ARG A 195 -6.04 24.61 -10.81
C ARG A 195 -7.22 24.16 -11.68
N GLY A 196 -8.39 24.01 -11.07
CA GLY A 196 -9.62 23.62 -11.78
C GLY A 196 -9.46 22.25 -12.47
N SER A 197 -9.86 22.18 -13.73
CA SER A 197 -9.75 20.96 -14.57
C SER A 197 -8.30 20.56 -14.85
N GLU A 198 -7.39 21.52 -14.87
CA GLU A 198 -5.97 21.32 -15.13
C GLU A 198 -5.15 20.94 -13.88
N LEU A 199 -5.81 20.80 -12.74
CA LEU A 199 -5.13 20.33 -11.52
C LEU A 199 -4.51 18.97 -11.77
N LEU A 200 -3.20 18.86 -11.59
CA LEU A 200 -2.41 17.65 -11.77
C LEU A 200 -1.72 17.28 -10.45
N ILE A 201 -1.69 16.00 -10.14
CA ILE A 201 -0.92 15.46 -9.01
C ILE A 201 0.31 14.74 -9.57
N GLY A 202 1.49 15.16 -9.16
CA GLY A 202 2.74 14.60 -9.66
C GLY A 202 3.96 15.34 -9.11
N PRO A 203 5.16 15.01 -9.60
CA PRO A 203 6.35 15.78 -9.32
C PRO A 203 6.23 17.23 -9.82
N ALA A 204 6.92 18.15 -9.16
CA ALA A 204 6.90 19.56 -9.53
C ALA A 204 7.48 19.76 -10.95
N PHE A 205 7.02 20.82 -11.63
CA PHE A 205 7.48 21.23 -12.98
C PHE A 205 7.28 20.20 -14.08
N GLY A 206 6.33 19.26 -13.92
CA GLY A 206 6.02 18.25 -14.93
C GLY A 206 7.13 17.20 -15.14
N ARG A 207 8.07 17.09 -14.21
CA ARG A 207 9.12 16.06 -14.26
C ARG A 207 8.53 14.66 -14.12
N SER A 208 9.24 13.67 -14.63
CA SER A 208 8.96 12.27 -14.38
C SER A 208 9.32 11.87 -12.94
N MET A 209 8.86 10.70 -12.52
CA MET A 209 9.25 10.16 -11.19
C MET A 209 10.76 9.93 -11.10
N ALA A 210 11.42 9.47 -12.19
CA ALA A 210 12.87 9.25 -12.24
C ALA A 210 13.70 10.53 -12.17
N GLU A 211 13.22 11.63 -12.78
CA GLU A 211 13.90 12.92 -12.78
C GLU A 211 13.65 13.74 -11.51
N SER A 212 12.88 13.21 -10.61
CA SER A 212 12.45 13.89 -9.38
C SER A 212 13.16 13.34 -8.14
N GLY A 213 12.75 13.77 -6.97
CA GLY A 213 13.31 13.28 -5.70
C GLY A 213 12.68 11.99 -5.18
N CYS A 214 12.02 11.22 -6.04
CA CYS A 214 11.39 9.96 -5.63
C CYS A 214 12.43 8.95 -5.16
N ILE A 215 12.14 8.31 -4.01
CA ILE A 215 12.99 7.28 -3.40
C ILE A 215 12.40 5.87 -3.57
N GLY A 216 11.33 5.69 -4.35
CA GLY A 216 10.71 4.41 -4.62
C GLY A 216 9.99 3.74 -3.45
N CYS A 217 9.69 4.43 -2.35
CA CYS A 217 9.14 3.82 -1.12
C CYS A 217 7.73 3.19 -1.25
N GLY A 218 7.01 3.38 -2.35
CA GLY A 218 5.72 2.75 -2.61
C GLY A 218 4.52 3.27 -1.80
N ARG A 219 4.70 4.15 -0.79
CA ARG A 219 3.62 4.55 0.12
C ARG A 219 2.49 5.32 -0.56
N CYS A 220 2.77 6.00 -1.65
CA CYS A 220 1.76 6.63 -2.51
C CYS A 220 0.89 5.58 -3.24
N VAL A 221 1.42 4.39 -3.52
CA VAL A 221 0.69 3.26 -4.11
C VAL A 221 -0.35 2.73 -3.14
N GLU A 222 0.02 2.53 -1.87
CA GLU A 222 -0.85 1.99 -0.82
C GLU A 222 -2.08 2.88 -0.60
N VAL A 223 -1.89 4.19 -0.53
CA VAL A 223 -2.96 5.14 -0.21
C VAL A 223 -3.79 5.58 -1.43
N CYS A 224 -3.39 5.23 -2.65
CA CYS A 224 -4.12 5.62 -3.85
C CYS A 224 -5.47 4.87 -3.90
N PRO A 225 -6.63 5.58 -3.91
CA PRO A 225 -7.93 4.93 -3.94
C PRO A 225 -8.32 4.41 -5.33
N THR A 226 -7.57 4.80 -6.36
CA THR A 226 -7.78 4.39 -7.76
C THR A 226 -6.52 3.81 -8.36
N GLY A 227 -6.53 3.43 -9.65
CA GLY A 227 -5.35 2.97 -10.38
C GLY A 227 -4.41 4.08 -10.86
N ALA A 228 -4.49 5.29 -10.30
CA ALA A 228 -3.68 6.42 -10.74
C ALA A 228 -2.21 6.33 -10.33
N ILE A 229 -1.91 5.66 -9.24
CA ILE A 229 -0.54 5.33 -8.81
C ILE A 229 -0.53 3.86 -8.42
N HIS A 230 0.37 3.10 -9.00
CA HIS A 230 0.53 1.67 -8.73
C HIS A 230 2.00 1.26 -8.88
N ALA A 231 2.35 0.08 -8.37
CA ALA A 231 3.64 -0.53 -8.65
C ALA A 231 3.69 -1.03 -10.10
N MET A 232 4.88 -1.08 -10.69
CA MET A 232 5.09 -1.73 -11.97
C MET A 232 4.62 -3.19 -11.89
N GLU A 233 3.94 -3.68 -12.92
CA GLU A 233 3.41 -5.05 -12.97
C GLU A 233 4.30 -5.94 -13.82
N HIS A 234 4.57 -7.15 -13.33
CA HIS A 234 5.41 -8.15 -13.98
C HIS A 234 4.69 -9.50 -14.18
N LYS A 235 3.36 -9.51 -14.09
CA LYS A 235 2.54 -10.73 -14.18
C LYS A 235 2.74 -11.52 -15.48
N ASP A 236 2.87 -10.82 -16.60
CA ASP A 236 3.01 -11.47 -17.90
C ASP A 236 4.42 -12.08 -18.09
N GLU A 237 5.43 -11.44 -17.52
CA GLU A 237 6.80 -11.93 -17.51
C GLU A 237 6.94 -13.19 -16.66
N LEU A 238 6.31 -13.24 -15.47
CA LEU A 238 6.30 -14.44 -14.64
C LEU A 238 5.70 -15.61 -15.39
N VAL A 239 4.51 -15.44 -16.01
CA VAL A 239 3.86 -16.49 -16.79
C VAL A 239 4.72 -16.93 -17.98
N TYR A 240 5.33 -15.99 -18.67
CA TYR A 240 6.23 -16.27 -19.78
C TYR A 240 7.39 -17.18 -19.37
N TYR A 241 8.10 -16.83 -18.30
CA TYR A 241 9.24 -17.61 -17.84
C TYR A 241 8.85 -18.94 -17.19
N ALA A 242 7.71 -18.99 -16.50
CA ALA A 242 7.19 -20.23 -15.89
C ALA A 242 6.82 -21.31 -16.93
N HIS A 243 6.50 -20.91 -18.18
CA HIS A 243 6.14 -21.85 -19.25
C HIS A 243 7.25 -22.06 -20.28
N ARG A 244 8.44 -21.53 -20.03
CA ARG A 244 9.55 -21.67 -20.98
C ARG A 244 10.35 -22.92 -20.70
N ASP A 245 10.36 -23.84 -21.68
CA ASP A 245 11.09 -25.10 -21.58
C ASP A 245 12.58 -24.88 -21.29
N GLY A 246 13.13 -25.74 -20.45
CA GLY A 246 14.55 -25.80 -20.12
C GLY A 246 15.04 -24.74 -19.11
N LEU A 247 14.17 -23.89 -18.59
CA LEU A 247 14.51 -22.99 -17.49
C LEU A 247 14.12 -23.59 -16.13
N LYS A 248 15.06 -23.59 -15.20
CA LYS A 248 14.79 -23.93 -13.81
C LYS A 248 14.35 -22.66 -13.07
N THR A 249 13.16 -22.69 -12.48
CA THR A 249 12.51 -21.56 -11.82
C THR A 249 12.36 -21.78 -10.33
N ALA A 250 12.55 -20.72 -9.53
CA ALA A 250 12.32 -20.76 -8.10
C ALA A 250 11.58 -19.49 -7.63
N ALA A 251 10.68 -19.66 -6.67
CA ALA A 251 9.91 -18.55 -6.09
C ALA A 251 10.01 -18.52 -4.58
N LEU A 252 10.15 -17.33 -4.01
CA LEU A 252 9.98 -17.03 -2.59
C LEU A 252 8.52 -16.61 -2.35
N VAL A 253 7.91 -17.10 -1.28
CA VAL A 253 6.57 -16.70 -0.84
C VAL A 253 6.64 -16.11 0.56
N ASP A 254 6.27 -14.84 0.67
CA ASP A 254 6.02 -14.20 1.96
C ASP A 254 4.57 -14.48 2.40
N ALA A 255 4.38 -15.06 3.58
CA ALA A 255 3.05 -15.39 4.11
C ALA A 255 2.17 -14.14 4.33
N ASP A 256 2.75 -12.96 4.48
CA ASP A 256 2.02 -11.70 4.63
C ASP A 256 1.20 -11.30 3.38
N VAL A 257 1.41 -11.98 2.25
CA VAL A 257 0.58 -11.81 1.06
C VAL A 257 -0.81 -12.43 1.21
N ILE A 258 -0.99 -13.39 2.12
CA ILE A 258 -2.22 -14.20 2.25
C ILE A 258 -3.47 -13.36 2.50
N PRO A 259 -3.51 -12.45 3.48
CA PRO A 259 -4.73 -11.69 3.76
C PRO A 259 -5.20 -10.84 2.57
N GLU A 260 -4.26 -10.27 1.82
CA GLU A 260 -4.62 -9.53 0.62
C GLU A 260 -5.04 -10.45 -0.52
N LEU A 261 -4.38 -11.58 -0.70
CA LEU A 261 -4.73 -12.59 -1.71
C LEU A 261 -6.14 -13.15 -1.48
N GLU A 262 -6.49 -13.51 -0.23
CA GLU A 262 -7.83 -13.95 0.14
C GLU A 262 -8.89 -12.89 -0.18
N ARG A 263 -8.61 -11.64 0.17
CA ARG A 263 -9.49 -10.52 -0.15
C ARG A 263 -9.68 -10.35 -1.66
N VAL A 264 -8.59 -10.47 -2.43
CA VAL A 264 -8.61 -10.37 -3.91
C VAL A 264 -9.45 -11.46 -4.53
N LEU A 265 -9.22 -12.69 -4.11
CA LEU A 265 -9.90 -13.88 -4.61
C LEU A 265 -11.30 -14.07 -4.00
N LYS A 266 -11.75 -13.13 -3.15
CA LYS A 266 -13.03 -13.21 -2.42
C LYS A 266 -13.18 -14.49 -1.60
N LEU A 267 -12.09 -14.98 -1.03
CA LEU A 267 -12.05 -16.14 -0.16
C LEU A 267 -12.32 -15.75 1.30
N GLN A 268 -12.66 -16.73 2.12
CA GLN A 268 -12.84 -16.50 3.56
C GLN A 268 -11.47 -16.20 4.21
N PRO A 269 -11.39 -15.22 5.11
CA PRO A 269 -10.16 -14.94 5.86
C PRO A 269 -9.65 -16.20 6.60
N GLY A 270 -8.35 -16.50 6.47
CA GLY A 270 -7.71 -17.66 7.06
C GLY A 270 -7.97 -18.99 6.34
N SER A 271 -8.53 -18.97 5.12
CA SER A 271 -8.80 -20.17 4.31
C SER A 271 -7.63 -20.59 3.43
N VAL A 272 -6.66 -19.72 3.21
CA VAL A 272 -5.48 -19.96 2.38
C VAL A 272 -4.26 -20.23 3.24
N THR A 273 -3.49 -21.27 2.89
CA THR A 273 -2.21 -21.57 3.53
C THR A 273 -1.04 -21.36 2.57
N PRO A 274 0.18 -21.16 3.09
CA PRO A 274 1.38 -21.06 2.26
C PRO A 274 1.57 -22.25 1.31
N GLU A 275 1.24 -23.48 1.76
CA GLU A 275 1.34 -24.72 0.95
C GLU A 275 0.36 -24.72 -0.23
N GLN A 276 -0.81 -24.09 -0.07
CA GLN A 276 -1.78 -23.94 -1.17
C GLN A 276 -1.28 -22.92 -2.20
N ILE A 277 -0.61 -21.85 -1.76
CA ILE A 277 0.05 -20.90 -2.67
C ILE A 277 1.18 -21.59 -3.41
N ALA A 278 1.99 -22.38 -2.71
CA ALA A 278 3.04 -23.17 -3.34
C ALA A 278 2.47 -24.15 -4.38
N GLY A 279 1.36 -24.83 -4.07
CA GLY A 279 0.65 -25.69 -5.02
C GLY A 279 0.11 -24.94 -6.24
N SER A 280 -0.33 -23.71 -6.05
CA SER A 280 -0.77 -22.82 -7.13
C SER A 280 0.40 -22.39 -8.03
N LEU A 281 1.53 -21.99 -7.45
CA LEU A 281 2.74 -21.64 -8.18
C LEU A 281 3.31 -22.82 -8.97
N LYS A 282 3.31 -24.02 -8.39
CA LYS A 282 3.66 -25.25 -9.10
C LYS A 282 2.79 -25.50 -10.32
N LYS A 283 1.47 -25.28 -10.21
CA LYS A 283 0.55 -25.39 -11.34
C LYS A 283 0.79 -24.32 -12.41
N ILE A 284 1.23 -23.13 -12.03
CA ILE A 284 1.64 -22.07 -12.96
C ILE A 284 2.91 -22.46 -13.73
N GLY A 285 3.72 -23.38 -13.20
CA GLY A 285 4.95 -23.85 -13.84
C GLY A 285 6.24 -23.50 -13.08
N ILE A 286 6.14 -23.05 -11.84
CA ILE A 286 7.33 -22.80 -11.01
C ILE A 286 7.88 -24.11 -10.45
N ASP A 287 9.19 -24.37 -10.64
CA ASP A 287 9.81 -25.65 -10.26
C ASP A 287 10.06 -25.78 -8.76
N GLU A 288 10.44 -24.71 -8.09
CA GLU A 288 10.73 -24.75 -6.65
C GLU A 288 10.11 -23.56 -5.93
N VAL A 289 9.52 -23.80 -4.76
CA VAL A 289 8.90 -22.76 -3.94
C VAL A 289 9.50 -22.79 -2.55
N TYR A 290 9.90 -21.61 -2.07
CA TYR A 290 10.56 -21.40 -0.80
C TYR A 290 9.72 -20.52 0.12
N ASP A 291 9.80 -20.81 1.43
CA ASP A 291 9.20 -19.99 2.47
C ASP A 291 10.12 -18.79 2.81
N ALA A 292 9.52 -17.61 2.90
CA ALA A 292 10.25 -16.40 3.30
C ALA A 292 10.78 -16.44 4.74
N ALA A 293 10.18 -17.22 5.64
CA ALA A 293 10.60 -17.29 7.05
C ALA A 293 12.08 -17.67 7.22
N GLY A 294 12.61 -18.56 6.36
CA GLY A 294 14.02 -18.89 6.36
C GLY A 294 14.91 -17.74 5.89
N ALA A 295 14.49 -17.03 4.86
CA ALA A 295 15.19 -15.87 4.34
C ALA A 295 15.16 -14.68 5.31
N GLU A 296 14.06 -14.49 6.04
CA GLU A 296 13.92 -13.49 7.10
C GLU A 296 14.93 -13.76 8.24
N LYS A 297 15.02 -15.02 8.71
CA LYS A 297 16.00 -15.40 9.73
C LYS A 297 17.45 -15.19 9.26
N ALA A 298 17.74 -15.43 7.98
CA ALA A 298 19.07 -15.15 7.42
C ALA A 298 19.37 -13.65 7.42
N ALA A 299 18.39 -12.82 7.05
CA ALA A 299 18.50 -11.37 7.10
C ALA A 299 18.70 -10.84 8.53
N GLU A 300 17.96 -11.39 9.50
CA GLU A 300 18.13 -11.05 10.92
C GLU A 300 19.52 -11.41 11.43
N ALA A 301 20.05 -12.58 11.08
CA ALA A 301 21.39 -13.01 11.48
C ALA A 301 22.49 -12.12 10.87
N GLU A 302 22.35 -11.73 9.61
CA GLU A 302 23.24 -10.75 8.97
C GLU A 302 23.19 -9.40 9.69
N ALA A 303 21.98 -8.89 9.96
CA ALA A 303 21.78 -7.64 10.67
C ALA A 303 22.38 -7.67 12.09
N GLU A 304 22.24 -8.79 12.80
CA GLU A 304 22.81 -9.00 14.13
C GLU A 304 24.33 -8.94 14.11
N ALA A 305 24.97 -9.60 13.15
CA ALA A 305 26.44 -9.60 13.00
C ALA A 305 26.96 -8.19 12.69
N LEU A 306 26.35 -7.49 11.73
CA LEU A 306 26.72 -6.14 11.35
C LEU A 306 26.50 -5.12 12.49
N LEU A 307 25.40 -5.29 13.25
CA LEU A 307 25.11 -4.44 14.40
C LEU A 307 26.14 -4.64 15.51
N ALA A 308 26.51 -5.88 15.83
CA ALA A 308 27.49 -6.19 16.85
C ALA A 308 28.86 -5.57 16.52
N GLU A 309 29.33 -5.73 15.27
CA GLU A 309 30.58 -5.13 14.79
C GLU A 309 30.57 -3.60 14.92
N LYS A 310 29.50 -2.96 14.46
CA LYS A 310 29.41 -1.49 14.47
C LYS A 310 29.28 -0.89 15.87
N LEU A 311 28.60 -1.57 16.79
CA LEU A 311 28.43 -1.08 18.17
C LEU A 311 29.75 -1.02 18.96
N GLU A 312 30.78 -1.75 18.54
CA GLU A 312 32.11 -1.69 19.15
C GLU A 312 32.85 -0.40 18.84
N GLY A 313 32.55 0.23 17.68
CA GLY A 313 33.31 1.40 17.21
C GLY A 313 32.49 2.70 17.09
N GLN A 314 31.26 2.66 16.73
CA GLN A 314 30.44 3.84 16.39
C GLN A 314 29.06 3.82 17.02
N ARG A 315 28.61 4.95 17.55
CA ARG A 315 27.22 5.15 18.03
C ARG A 315 26.73 6.54 17.64
N PRO A 316 25.45 6.71 17.24
CA PRO A 316 24.45 5.65 17.08
C PRO A 316 24.68 4.81 15.82
N VAL A 317 24.26 3.56 15.84
CA VAL A 317 24.16 2.70 14.66
C VAL A 317 22.76 2.81 14.08
N ILE A 318 22.63 3.12 12.80
CA ILE A 318 21.35 3.30 12.11
C ILE A 318 21.16 2.15 11.12
N LEU A 319 20.20 1.26 11.40
CA LEU A 319 19.94 0.06 10.62
C LEU A 319 18.72 0.21 9.72
N THR A 320 18.83 -0.29 8.50
CA THR A 320 17.67 -0.49 7.62
C THR A 320 17.94 -1.59 6.61
N ASN A 321 16.90 -2.30 6.19
CA ASN A 321 16.88 -3.20 5.03
C ASN A 321 16.07 -2.62 3.87
N SER A 322 15.54 -1.41 4.01
CA SER A 322 14.77 -0.73 2.97
C SER A 322 15.67 0.16 2.12
N PHE A 323 15.67 -0.06 0.80
CA PHE A 323 16.37 0.80 -0.17
C PHE A 323 15.86 2.24 -0.13
N ALA A 324 14.56 2.42 0.07
CA ALA A 324 13.96 3.75 0.20
C ALA A 324 14.47 4.48 1.44
N ALA A 325 14.55 3.79 2.60
CA ALA A 325 15.11 4.36 3.81
C ALA A 325 16.60 4.65 3.65
N LYS A 326 17.37 3.76 3.01
CA LYS A 326 18.78 4.00 2.68
C LYS A 326 18.93 5.27 1.85
N ALA A 327 18.21 5.38 0.74
CA ALA A 327 18.26 6.56 -0.14
C ALA A 327 17.86 7.85 0.60
N PHE A 328 16.86 7.77 1.49
CA PHE A 328 16.43 8.89 2.33
C PHE A 328 17.53 9.31 3.32
N LEU A 329 18.13 8.34 4.02
CA LEU A 329 19.18 8.59 5.01
C LEU A 329 20.44 9.19 4.36
N GLU A 330 20.91 8.61 3.26
CA GLU A 330 22.08 9.10 2.53
C GLU A 330 21.89 10.52 2.00
N LYS A 331 20.68 10.87 1.57
CA LYS A 331 20.34 12.18 1.06
C LYS A 331 20.21 13.25 2.15
N ASN A 332 19.59 12.91 3.28
CA ASN A 332 19.22 13.89 4.31
C ASN A 332 20.20 13.96 5.47
N PHE A 333 21.02 12.91 5.69
CA PHE A 333 22.00 12.81 6.78
C PHE A 333 23.35 12.30 6.28
N PRO A 334 23.95 12.92 5.24
CA PRO A 334 25.20 12.45 4.65
C PRO A 334 26.37 12.43 5.65
N GLU A 335 26.32 13.30 6.67
CA GLU A 335 27.32 13.37 7.74
C GLU A 335 27.32 12.14 8.67
N ARG A 336 26.23 11.35 8.66
CA ARG A 336 26.09 10.13 9.46
C ARG A 336 26.31 8.85 8.65
N LYS A 337 26.80 8.94 7.44
CA LYS A 337 26.95 7.82 6.51
C LYS A 337 27.70 6.63 7.14
N GLU A 338 28.72 6.88 7.95
CA GLU A 338 29.50 5.84 8.63
C GLU A 338 28.68 5.08 9.70
N SER A 339 27.63 5.72 10.23
CA SER A 339 26.71 5.10 11.20
C SER A 339 25.66 4.20 10.53
N PHE A 340 25.52 4.23 9.21
CA PHE A 340 24.51 3.46 8.50
C PHE A 340 24.95 2.01 8.34
N VAL A 341 24.02 1.10 8.64
CA VAL A 341 24.11 -0.33 8.37
C VAL A 341 22.93 -0.70 7.49
N PHE A 342 23.25 -1.08 6.27
CA PHE A 342 22.28 -1.65 5.36
C PHE A 342 22.48 -3.16 5.29
N TYR A 343 21.44 -3.92 5.60
CA TYR A 343 21.45 -5.38 5.54
C TYR A 343 20.42 -5.88 4.52
N GLY A 344 20.61 -7.10 4.00
CA GLY A 344 19.75 -7.65 2.96
C GLY A 344 18.34 -7.95 3.47
N SER A 345 17.33 -7.70 2.62
CA SER A 345 15.95 -8.15 2.85
C SER A 345 15.85 -9.68 2.70
N ALA A 346 14.70 -10.27 3.06
CA ALA A 346 14.43 -11.68 2.80
C ALA A 346 14.56 -12.03 1.30
N VAL A 347 14.13 -11.12 0.42
CA VAL A 347 14.28 -11.28 -1.04
C VAL A 347 15.76 -11.27 -1.44
N ALA A 348 16.56 -10.40 -0.85
CA ALA A 348 18.01 -10.35 -1.08
C ALA A 348 18.73 -11.64 -0.62
N GLN A 349 18.36 -12.15 0.55
CA GLN A 349 18.91 -13.42 1.07
C GLN A 349 18.53 -14.60 0.17
N PHE A 350 17.27 -14.68 -0.26
CA PHE A 350 16.81 -15.70 -1.19
C PHE A 350 17.56 -15.63 -2.52
N GLY A 351 17.67 -14.45 -3.11
CA GLY A 351 18.40 -14.24 -4.35
C GLY A 351 19.85 -14.65 -4.25
N SER A 352 20.54 -14.24 -3.17
CA SER A 352 21.94 -14.59 -2.94
C SER A 352 22.15 -16.08 -2.76
N ALA A 353 21.25 -16.77 -2.05
CA ALA A 353 21.34 -18.21 -1.81
C ALA A 353 21.11 -19.06 -3.06
N LEU A 354 20.22 -18.61 -3.98
CA LEU A 354 19.79 -19.41 -5.13
C LEU A 354 20.37 -18.93 -6.47
N ARG A 355 21.09 -17.83 -6.51
CA ARG A 355 21.77 -17.36 -7.72
C ARG A 355 22.76 -18.43 -8.20
N GLY A 356 22.57 -18.92 -9.42
CA GLY A 356 23.33 -20.03 -9.99
C GLY A 356 22.76 -21.44 -9.72
N GLN A 357 21.70 -21.58 -8.91
CA GLN A 357 20.97 -22.83 -8.71
C GLN A 357 19.66 -22.89 -9.49
N ALA A 358 19.10 -21.73 -9.81
CA ALA A 358 17.95 -21.55 -10.68
C ALA A 358 18.26 -20.49 -11.74
N ASP A 359 17.63 -20.63 -12.92
CA ASP A 359 17.81 -19.71 -14.05
C ASP A 359 16.96 -18.45 -13.88
N ARG A 360 15.82 -18.55 -13.19
CA ARG A 360 14.94 -17.44 -12.86
C ARG A 360 14.44 -17.52 -11.42
N LEU A 361 14.56 -16.39 -10.75
CA LEU A 361 14.14 -16.21 -9.36
C LEU A 361 12.97 -15.24 -9.29
N PHE A 362 11.92 -15.66 -8.61
CA PHE A 362 10.72 -14.85 -8.39
C PHE A 362 10.52 -14.59 -6.89
N ALA A 363 9.85 -13.49 -6.56
CA ALA A 363 9.40 -13.25 -5.20
C ALA A 363 7.94 -12.82 -5.19
N VAL A 364 7.15 -13.39 -4.28
CA VAL A 364 5.77 -13.00 -4.01
C VAL A 364 5.76 -12.26 -2.68
N THR A 365 5.60 -10.95 -2.72
CA THR A 365 5.73 -10.07 -1.56
C THR A 365 4.55 -9.11 -1.44
N PRO A 366 4.24 -8.58 -0.24
CA PRO A 366 3.24 -7.52 -0.07
C PRO A 366 3.57 -6.27 -0.90
N VAL A 367 2.52 -5.55 -1.32
CA VAL A 367 2.68 -4.25 -2.02
C VAL A 367 3.40 -3.26 -1.10
N GLY A 368 4.44 -2.63 -1.60
CA GLY A 368 5.15 -1.53 -0.91
C GLY A 368 6.46 -1.92 -0.24
N ASN A 369 6.72 -3.21 -0.01
CA ASN A 369 7.96 -3.59 0.66
C ASN A 369 9.20 -3.53 -0.24
N ASP A 370 9.03 -3.71 -1.57
CA ASP A 370 10.17 -3.88 -2.49
C ASP A 370 10.01 -3.14 -3.83
N ALA A 371 9.15 -2.12 -3.91
CA ALA A 371 9.03 -1.34 -5.14
C ALA A 371 10.37 -0.71 -5.56
N SER A 372 11.29 -0.47 -4.63
CA SER A 372 12.62 0.07 -4.88
C SER A 372 13.68 -1.01 -5.13
N GLU A 373 13.41 -2.27 -4.78
CA GLU A 373 14.34 -3.38 -5.03
C GLU A 373 14.37 -3.81 -6.49
N THR A 374 13.43 -3.37 -7.33
CA THR A 374 13.27 -3.80 -8.72
C THR A 374 14.15 -3.11 -9.75
N GLU A 375 15.05 -2.20 -9.42
CA GLU A 375 15.91 -1.56 -10.43
C GLU A 375 17.42 -1.78 -10.22
N LYS A 376 18.05 -2.56 -11.06
CA LYS A 376 19.49 -2.62 -11.34
C LYS A 376 20.43 -3.43 -10.45
N THR A 377 20.04 -3.84 -9.24
CA THR A 377 20.90 -4.70 -8.40
C THR A 377 20.12 -5.87 -7.80
N HIS A 378 19.19 -6.44 -8.61
CA HIS A 378 18.19 -7.38 -8.10
C HIS A 378 18.78 -8.68 -7.62
N PRO A 379 18.40 -9.07 -6.39
CA PRO A 379 18.58 -10.43 -5.95
C PRO A 379 17.69 -11.43 -6.72
N VAL A 380 16.49 -10.99 -7.14
CA VAL A 380 15.53 -11.81 -7.93
C VAL A 380 15.22 -11.16 -9.27
N ASP A 381 14.75 -11.94 -10.23
CA ASP A 381 14.47 -11.44 -11.58
C ASP A 381 13.12 -10.71 -11.65
N ILE A 382 12.13 -11.19 -10.89
CA ILE A 382 10.77 -10.65 -10.90
C ILE A 382 10.15 -10.70 -9.50
N THR A 383 9.51 -9.61 -9.12
CA THR A 383 8.66 -9.54 -7.91
C THR A 383 7.22 -9.34 -8.32
N VAL A 384 6.29 -10.11 -7.74
CA VAL A 384 4.85 -9.98 -7.95
C VAL A 384 4.13 -9.72 -6.63
N ASN A 385 3.16 -8.84 -6.67
CA ASN A 385 2.30 -8.55 -5.53
C ASN A 385 1.06 -9.47 -5.48
N PRO A 386 0.31 -9.53 -4.37
CA PRO A 386 -0.85 -10.42 -4.24
C PRO A 386 -1.92 -10.23 -5.32
N ARG A 387 -2.07 -9.02 -5.86
CA ARG A 387 -3.05 -8.74 -6.92
C ARG A 387 -2.62 -9.30 -8.26
N GLU A 388 -1.36 -9.13 -8.61
CA GLU A 388 -0.78 -9.74 -9.81
C GLU A 388 -0.88 -11.25 -9.73
N LEU A 389 -0.50 -11.83 -8.57
CA LEU A 389 -0.59 -13.27 -8.35
C LEU A 389 -2.04 -13.77 -8.48
N ALA A 390 -3.01 -13.07 -7.88
CA ALA A 390 -4.42 -13.42 -8.02
C ALA A 390 -4.88 -13.44 -9.49
N ARG A 391 -4.49 -12.42 -10.27
CA ARG A 391 -4.80 -12.37 -11.71
C ARG A 391 -4.18 -13.53 -12.48
N ILE A 392 -2.92 -13.87 -12.18
CA ILE A 392 -2.26 -15.03 -12.77
C ILE A 392 -3.04 -16.30 -12.40
N MET A 393 -3.37 -16.47 -11.13
CA MET A 393 -4.10 -17.65 -10.64
C MET A 393 -5.46 -17.82 -11.31
N ILE A 394 -6.25 -16.74 -11.41
CA ILE A 394 -7.55 -16.75 -12.10
C ILE A 394 -7.35 -17.12 -13.57
N ARG A 395 -6.40 -16.48 -14.26
CA ARG A 395 -6.14 -16.72 -15.68
C ARG A 395 -5.68 -18.14 -16.00
N THR A 396 -4.91 -18.75 -15.09
CA THR A 396 -4.36 -20.11 -15.25
C THR A 396 -5.21 -21.18 -14.59
N GLY A 397 -6.32 -20.80 -13.92
CA GLY A 397 -7.15 -21.71 -13.12
C GLY A 397 -6.38 -22.35 -11.98
N SER A 398 -5.42 -21.62 -11.40
CA SER A 398 -4.53 -22.11 -10.35
C SER A 398 -4.82 -21.52 -8.97
N GLU A 399 -6.03 -21.02 -8.72
CA GLU A 399 -6.43 -20.47 -7.43
C GLU A 399 -6.16 -21.46 -6.28
N PRO A 400 -5.89 -20.96 -5.05
CA PRO A 400 -5.63 -21.82 -3.91
C PRO A 400 -6.74 -22.84 -3.68
N ASN A 401 -6.35 -24.09 -3.46
CA ASN A 401 -7.30 -25.18 -3.28
C ASN A 401 -6.76 -26.16 -2.23
N PRO A 402 -7.56 -26.60 -1.23
CA PRO A 402 -7.12 -27.55 -0.21
C PRO A 402 -6.59 -28.90 -0.77
N LYS A 403 -7.00 -29.28 -1.99
CA LYS A 403 -6.51 -30.49 -2.67
C LYS A 403 -5.22 -30.25 -3.47
N ARG A 404 -4.76 -29.02 -3.58
CA ARG A 404 -3.57 -28.63 -4.33
C ARG A 404 -2.60 -27.92 -3.40
N THR A 405 -1.82 -28.72 -2.72
CA THR A 405 -0.74 -28.23 -1.84
C THR A 405 0.61 -28.72 -2.38
N ALA A 406 1.64 -27.94 -2.12
CA ALA A 406 3.02 -28.33 -2.37
C ALA A 406 3.87 -27.94 -1.17
N GLU A 407 4.95 -28.66 -0.97
CA GLU A 407 5.92 -28.37 0.09
C GLU A 407 6.67 -27.07 -0.24
N LEU A 408 6.80 -26.20 0.78
CA LEU A 408 7.72 -25.08 0.74
C LEU A 408 9.07 -25.51 1.26
N LYS A 409 10.13 -25.26 0.48
CA LYS A 409 11.49 -25.53 0.89
C LYS A 409 11.95 -24.48 1.89
N PRO A 410 12.54 -24.85 3.03
CA PRO A 410 13.17 -23.89 3.91
C PRO A 410 14.47 -23.38 3.25
N LEU A 411 14.74 -22.09 3.40
CA LEU A 411 16.06 -21.55 3.07
C LEU A 411 16.99 -21.80 4.27
N PRO A 412 18.21 -22.31 4.07
CA PRO A 412 19.20 -22.43 5.14
C PRO A 412 19.47 -21.05 5.74
N ALA A 413 19.33 -20.93 7.04
CA ALA A 413 19.62 -19.70 7.77
C ALA A 413 20.73 -19.94 8.79
N PRO A 414 21.72 -19.05 8.95
CA PRO A 414 22.66 -19.09 10.04
C PRO A 414 21.92 -18.91 11.38
N GLN A 415 22.50 -19.44 12.45
CA GLN A 415 21.92 -19.25 13.78
C GLN A 415 22.15 -17.80 14.23
N SER A 416 21.07 -17.09 14.56
CA SER A 416 21.10 -15.82 15.26
C SER A 416 21.27 -16.07 16.76
N SER A 417 22.01 -15.20 17.46
CA SER A 417 22.11 -15.27 18.93
C SER A 417 20.83 -14.80 19.60
N GLY A 418 19.98 -14.09 18.87
CA GLY A 418 18.75 -13.49 19.38
C GLY A 418 18.98 -12.29 20.32
N LYS A 419 20.22 -11.88 20.53
CA LYS A 419 20.57 -10.77 21.45
C LYS A 419 19.85 -9.47 21.12
N TYR A 420 19.66 -9.19 19.83
CA TYR A 420 19.02 -7.97 19.34
C TYR A 420 17.61 -8.24 18.75
N GLY A 421 17.04 -9.42 19.07
CA GLY A 421 15.79 -9.87 18.48
C GLY A 421 14.66 -8.83 18.48
N LYS A 422 14.43 -8.12 19.60
CA LYS A 422 13.41 -7.07 19.67
C LYS A 422 13.66 -5.91 18.70
N LEU A 423 14.93 -5.54 18.45
CA LEU A 423 15.27 -4.49 17.48
C LEU A 423 15.09 -4.97 16.04
N LEU A 424 15.32 -6.25 15.80
CA LEU A 424 15.34 -6.87 14.47
C LEU A 424 14.03 -7.56 14.10
N GLU A 425 13.08 -7.70 15.04
CA GLU A 425 11.79 -8.33 14.76
C GLU A 425 11.06 -7.65 13.60
N LYS A 426 10.26 -8.41 12.88
CA LYS A 426 9.48 -7.90 11.75
C LYS A 426 8.55 -6.78 12.22
N ALA A 427 8.81 -5.57 11.79
CA ALA A 427 8.02 -4.38 12.12
C ALA A 427 7.40 -3.81 10.85
N SER A 428 6.10 -3.52 10.91
CA SER A 428 5.37 -2.94 9.79
C SER A 428 5.49 -1.41 9.78
N TRP A 429 5.47 -0.84 8.59
CA TRP A 429 5.37 0.59 8.38
C TRP A 429 4.06 1.13 8.97
N SER A 430 4.10 2.37 9.46
CA SER A 430 2.93 3.06 10.01
C SER A 430 2.74 4.42 9.34
N MET A 431 1.49 4.75 9.04
CA MET A 431 1.08 6.07 8.56
C MET A 431 1.00 7.10 9.69
N ASP A 432 1.01 6.66 10.95
CA ASP A 432 0.94 7.53 12.11
C ASP A 432 2.21 8.39 12.21
N ARG A 433 2.12 9.62 11.72
CA ARG A 433 3.19 10.60 11.73
C ARG A 433 3.52 11.07 13.15
N ASP A 434 2.48 11.26 13.96
CA ASP A 434 2.58 11.83 15.30
C ASP A 434 2.75 10.74 16.36
N GLY A 435 2.71 9.45 15.93
CA GLY A 435 3.00 8.31 16.76
C GLY A 435 4.44 8.33 17.26
N MET A 436 4.60 8.04 18.54
CA MET A 436 5.92 7.98 19.14
C MET A 436 6.69 6.76 18.63
N PRO A 437 7.95 6.94 18.19
CA PRO A 437 8.82 5.81 17.88
C PRO A 437 8.96 4.91 19.11
N GLU A 438 9.04 3.59 18.87
CA GLU A 438 9.17 2.62 19.94
C GLU A 438 10.56 2.69 20.56
N ARG A 439 10.65 3.07 21.84
CA ARG A 439 11.87 3.17 22.62
C ARG A 439 11.98 2.05 23.63
N PHE A 440 13.12 1.41 23.72
CA PHE A 440 13.35 0.32 24.67
C PHE A 440 14.85 0.13 24.94
N LEU A 441 15.16 -0.75 25.90
CA LEU A 441 16.52 -1.13 26.25
C LEU A 441 16.81 -2.58 25.84
N ILE A 442 18.02 -2.82 25.35
CA ILE A 442 18.60 -4.15 25.21
C ILE A 442 19.88 -4.17 26.08
N GLY A 443 19.75 -4.69 27.31
CA GLY A 443 20.77 -4.46 28.33
C GLY A 443 20.89 -2.97 28.63
N GLU A 444 22.06 -2.39 28.45
CA GLU A 444 22.30 -0.95 28.64
C GLU A 444 22.10 -0.12 27.36
N LEU A 445 21.88 -0.77 26.20
CA LEU A 445 21.75 -0.09 24.92
C LEU A 445 20.38 0.56 24.77
N LYS A 446 20.37 1.85 24.47
CA LYS A 446 19.15 2.60 24.14
C LYS A 446 18.77 2.41 22.67
N CYS A 447 17.70 1.71 22.41
CA CYS A 447 17.23 1.36 21.08
C CYS A 447 15.93 2.08 20.71
N VAL A 448 15.75 2.33 19.43
CA VAL A 448 14.51 2.90 18.88
C VAL A 448 14.15 2.29 17.54
N ILE A 449 12.85 2.06 17.31
CA ILE A 449 12.31 1.65 16.01
C ILE A 449 11.45 2.81 15.47
N CYS A 450 11.81 3.29 14.28
CA CYS A 450 11.07 4.30 13.53
C CYS A 450 10.28 3.62 12.42
N ARG A 451 8.95 3.70 12.45
CA ARG A 451 8.04 3.00 11.53
C ARG A 451 7.73 3.75 10.24
N ASN A 452 8.28 4.94 10.08
CA ASN A 452 8.25 5.74 8.85
C ASN A 452 9.42 6.74 8.83
N LEU A 453 9.67 7.35 7.67
CA LEU A 453 10.80 8.26 7.49
C LEU A 453 10.63 9.59 8.24
N GLY A 454 9.39 10.02 8.50
CA GLY A 454 9.11 11.20 9.33
C GLY A 454 9.55 10.99 10.78
N GLN A 455 9.24 9.84 11.36
CA GLN A 455 9.72 9.46 12.70
C GLN A 455 11.25 9.36 12.74
N ALA A 456 11.85 8.75 11.71
CA ALA A 456 13.31 8.66 11.62
C ALA A 456 13.96 10.04 11.57
N ARG A 457 13.43 10.96 10.78
CA ARG A 457 13.89 12.36 10.73
C ARG A 457 13.79 13.02 12.11
N ALA A 458 12.62 12.95 12.76
CA ALA A 458 12.39 13.54 14.07
C ALA A 458 13.36 13.00 15.14
N VAL A 459 13.62 11.69 15.16
CA VAL A 459 14.58 11.06 16.07
C VAL A 459 16.00 11.53 15.80
N LEU A 460 16.43 11.55 14.53
CA LEU A 460 17.81 11.92 14.16
C LEU A 460 18.09 13.42 14.34
N GLU A 461 17.08 14.27 14.23
CA GLU A 461 17.19 15.73 14.44
C GLU A 461 16.99 16.14 15.91
N SER A 462 16.42 15.29 16.78
CA SER A 462 16.07 15.62 18.16
C SER A 462 17.27 15.91 19.09
N GLY A 463 18.47 15.47 18.69
CA GLY A 463 19.66 15.52 19.57
C GLY A 463 19.65 14.49 20.70
N GLU A 464 18.62 13.66 20.82
CA GLU A 464 18.53 12.55 21.78
C GLU A 464 19.61 11.49 21.46
N ARG A 465 20.24 10.94 22.49
CA ARG A 465 21.31 9.94 22.33
C ARG A 465 20.73 8.53 22.35
N PHE A 466 20.89 7.84 21.25
CA PHE A 466 20.60 6.41 21.09
C PHE A 466 21.87 5.65 20.76
N ASP A 467 21.87 4.37 21.07
CA ASP A 467 22.94 3.45 20.68
C ASP A 467 22.62 2.74 19.35
N ALA A 468 21.33 2.44 19.13
CA ALA A 468 20.86 1.84 17.87
C ALA A 468 19.49 2.40 17.46
N VAL A 469 19.33 2.70 16.17
CA VAL A 469 18.10 3.19 15.55
C VAL A 469 17.75 2.30 14.36
N ARG A 470 16.59 1.65 14.37
CA ARG A 470 16.07 0.93 13.22
C ARG A 470 15.05 1.78 12.48
N VAL A 471 15.23 1.90 11.17
CA VAL A 471 14.35 2.68 10.29
C VAL A 471 13.63 1.74 9.33
N ILE A 472 12.28 1.81 9.36
CA ILE A 472 11.37 1.13 8.44
C ILE A 472 10.99 2.13 7.34
N GLY A 473 11.20 1.78 6.08
CA GLY A 473 11.03 2.65 4.91
C GLY A 473 9.61 2.75 4.35
#